data_be4993100812d1ddee83de7f9f7699cb
#
_entry.id   be4993100812d1ddee83de7f9f7699cb
#
_cell.length_a   1.000
_cell.length_b   1.000
_cell.length_c   1.000
_cell.angle_alpha   90.00
_cell.angle_beta   90.00
_cell.angle_gamma   90.00
#
_symmetry.space_group_name_H-M   'P 1'
#
loop_
_entity.id
_entity.type
_entity.pdbx_description
1 polymer ?
#
loop_
_entity_poly.entity_id
_entity_poly.type
_entity_poly.pdbx_seq_one_letter_code
_entity_poly.pdbx_strand_id
1 'polypeptide(L)'
;MITFEDAVFIERPIEEVFAFVADLQKIPMWNYYVRSVTPTSVETGAVGSTYHQIRKSDEQDLRVAHIDWNRSLVIETIPPSRPELRREMTFQAQDGGTRIVDRWRMNMGVPKLLEPLAANRAKAGVVQNLGKLKMLLETGRVTLQDGRSISR
;
A
#
# COMPACT_ATOMS: atom_id res chain seq x y z
N MET A 1 -3.31 9.01 -17.42
CA MET A 1 -3.13 9.12 -15.94
C MET A 1 -4.40 8.68 -15.26
N ILE A 2 -4.28 7.68 -14.41
CA ILE A 2 -5.39 7.14 -13.63
C ILE A 2 -5.27 7.65 -12.20
N THR A 3 -6.38 8.10 -11.62
CA THR A 3 -6.45 8.49 -10.20
C THR A 3 -7.66 7.84 -9.56
N PHE A 4 -7.50 7.39 -8.35
CA PHE A 4 -8.60 6.89 -7.52
C PHE A 4 -8.23 6.98 -6.05
N GLU A 5 -9.21 6.87 -5.19
CA GLU A 5 -8.97 6.75 -3.76
C GLU A 5 -9.94 5.78 -3.10
N ASP A 6 -9.53 5.23 -1.97
CA ASP A 6 -10.35 4.45 -1.10
C ASP A 6 -10.03 4.79 0.35
N ALA A 7 -10.94 4.50 1.25
CA ALA A 7 -10.76 4.75 2.67
C ALA A 7 -11.15 3.51 3.47
N VAL A 8 -10.49 3.32 4.60
CA VAL A 8 -10.79 2.25 5.53
C VAL A 8 -10.68 2.76 6.96
N PHE A 9 -11.57 2.28 7.83
CA PHE A 9 -11.49 2.53 9.27
C PHE A 9 -11.05 1.24 9.97
N ILE A 10 -9.98 1.34 10.77
CA ILE A 10 -9.39 0.23 11.51
C ILE A 10 -9.52 0.52 13.00
N GLU A 11 -10.14 -0.38 13.75
CA GLU A 11 -10.37 -0.23 15.20
C GLU A 11 -9.11 -0.53 16.02
N ARG A 12 -8.02 0.18 15.68
CA ARG A 12 -6.73 0.08 16.39
C ARG A 12 -6.12 1.48 16.49
N PRO A 13 -5.28 1.71 17.53
CA PRO A 13 -4.64 3.02 17.70
C PRO A 13 -3.77 3.43 16.52
N ILE A 14 -3.72 4.72 16.24
CA ILE A 14 -2.98 5.26 15.08
C ILE A 14 -1.49 4.90 15.10
N GLU A 15 -0.87 4.86 16.28
CA GLU A 15 0.53 4.50 16.43
C GLU A 15 0.80 3.07 15.94
N GLU A 16 -0.10 2.15 16.26
CA GLU A 16 0.00 0.76 15.85
C GLU A 16 -0.25 0.61 14.35
N VAL A 17 -1.30 1.24 13.85
CA VAL A 17 -1.68 1.15 12.43
C VAL A 17 -0.59 1.77 11.55
N PHE A 18 -0.13 2.98 11.90
CA PHE A 18 0.89 3.66 11.12
C PHE A 18 2.21 2.89 11.10
N ALA A 19 2.68 2.42 12.25
CA ALA A 19 3.93 1.66 12.32
C ALA A 19 3.88 0.39 11.47
N PHE A 20 2.73 -0.29 11.44
CA PHE A 20 2.56 -1.49 10.63
C PHE A 20 2.56 -1.18 9.13
N VAL A 21 1.79 -0.18 8.71
CA VAL A 21 1.67 0.20 7.29
C VAL A 21 2.95 0.82 6.75
N ALA A 22 3.65 1.61 7.57
CA ALA A 22 4.90 2.26 7.17
C ALA A 22 6.08 1.28 7.03
N ASP A 23 5.97 0.09 7.59
CA ASP A 23 6.95 -0.97 7.38
C ASP A 23 6.65 -1.68 6.06
N LEU A 24 7.27 -1.22 4.99
CA LEU A 24 7.00 -1.72 3.65
C LEU A 24 7.34 -3.20 3.47
N GLN A 25 8.22 -3.75 4.31
CA GLN A 25 8.55 -5.17 4.28
C GLN A 25 7.37 -6.04 4.69
N LYS A 26 6.36 -5.47 5.33
CA LYS A 26 5.13 -6.15 5.74
C LYS A 26 4.02 -6.14 4.69
N ILE A 27 4.21 -5.44 3.57
CA ILE A 27 3.20 -5.38 2.50
C ILE A 27 2.71 -6.78 2.09
N PRO A 28 3.56 -7.81 1.94
CA PRO A 28 3.08 -9.15 1.58
C PRO A 28 2.11 -9.77 2.58
N MET A 29 2.04 -9.26 3.80
CA MET A 29 1.13 -9.76 4.83
C MET A 29 -0.33 -9.38 4.58
N TRP A 30 -0.57 -8.34 3.78
CA TRP A 30 -1.93 -7.85 3.49
C TRP A 30 -2.19 -7.56 2.01
N ASN A 31 -1.19 -7.68 1.16
CA ASN A 31 -1.31 -7.55 -0.29
C ASN A 31 -0.82 -8.84 -0.95
N TYR A 32 -1.77 -9.70 -1.38
CA TYR A 32 -1.43 -11.01 -1.91
C TYR A 32 -0.63 -10.96 -3.22
N TYR A 33 -0.73 -9.86 -3.96
CA TYR A 33 -0.04 -9.69 -5.23
C TYR A 33 1.46 -9.42 -5.06
N VAL A 34 1.88 -8.99 -3.88
CA VAL A 34 3.27 -8.71 -3.55
C VAL A 34 3.88 -9.92 -2.86
N ARG A 35 4.96 -10.46 -3.42
CA ARG A 35 5.65 -11.63 -2.87
C ARG A 35 6.67 -11.25 -1.82
N SER A 36 7.45 -10.19 -2.09
CA SER A 36 8.47 -9.73 -1.15
C SER A 36 8.78 -8.27 -1.36
N VAL A 37 9.22 -7.61 -0.29
CA VAL A 37 9.75 -6.25 -0.31
C VAL A 37 11.05 -6.27 0.49
N THR A 38 12.16 -5.89 -0.14
CA THR A 38 13.49 -5.94 0.44
C THR A 38 14.13 -4.56 0.40
N PRO A 39 14.70 -4.08 1.50
CA PRO A 39 15.41 -2.78 1.50
C PRO A 39 16.58 -2.78 0.52
N THR A 40 16.77 -1.69 -0.19
CA THR A 40 17.92 -1.44 -1.07
C THR A 40 18.74 -0.23 -0.64
N SER A 41 18.26 0.51 0.37
CA SER A 41 19.02 1.57 1.03
C SER A 41 19.47 1.11 2.41
N VAL A 42 20.49 1.78 2.97
CA VAL A 42 21.00 1.49 4.31
C VAL A 42 19.94 1.84 5.36
N GLU A 43 19.33 3.02 5.24
CA GLU A 43 18.24 3.43 6.11
C GLU A 43 16.90 2.91 5.59
N THR A 44 16.02 2.55 6.51
CA THR A 44 14.65 2.15 6.24
C THR A 44 13.67 3.01 7.04
N GLY A 45 12.44 3.18 6.52
CA GLY A 45 11.41 3.94 7.23
C GLY A 45 11.63 5.45 7.28
N ALA A 46 12.46 6.00 6.40
CA ALA A 46 12.74 7.43 6.31
C ALA A 46 12.54 7.93 4.88
N VAL A 47 12.44 9.25 4.72
CA VAL A 47 12.40 9.85 3.39
C VAL A 47 13.67 9.46 2.63
N GLY A 48 13.50 9.03 1.38
CA GLY A 48 14.60 8.57 0.54
C GLY A 48 14.92 7.08 0.66
N SER A 49 14.36 6.37 1.64
CA SER A 49 14.51 4.92 1.73
C SER A 49 14.00 4.23 0.47
N THR A 50 14.76 3.26 -0.03
CA THR A 50 14.42 2.53 -1.25
C THR A 50 14.26 1.04 -0.98
N TYR A 51 13.42 0.41 -1.80
CA TYR A 51 13.06 -1.01 -1.65
C TYR A 51 12.92 -1.64 -3.04
N HIS A 52 13.20 -2.93 -3.10
CA HIS A 52 12.89 -3.75 -4.27
C HIS A 52 11.68 -4.62 -3.96
N GLN A 53 10.63 -4.50 -4.78
CA GLN A 53 9.38 -5.21 -4.62
C GLN A 53 9.22 -6.24 -5.72
N ILE A 54 9.00 -7.49 -5.33
CA ILE A 54 8.68 -8.58 -6.26
C ILE A 54 7.19 -8.85 -6.17
N ARG A 55 6.50 -8.70 -7.29
CA ARG A 55 5.07 -8.98 -7.42
C ARG A 55 4.85 -10.26 -8.23
N LYS A 56 3.63 -10.75 -8.30
CA LYS A 56 3.31 -11.98 -9.04
C LYS A 56 3.64 -11.89 -10.53
N SER A 57 3.55 -10.69 -11.13
CA SER A 57 3.75 -10.50 -12.57
C SER A 57 5.02 -9.74 -12.95
N ASP A 58 5.64 -9.02 -12.02
CA ASP A 58 6.78 -8.14 -12.31
C ASP A 58 7.57 -7.78 -11.06
N GLU A 59 8.53 -6.90 -11.22
CA GLU A 59 9.34 -6.34 -10.15
C GLU A 59 9.33 -4.83 -10.24
N GLN A 60 9.44 -4.15 -9.11
CA GLN A 60 9.45 -2.69 -9.04
C GLN A 60 10.45 -2.22 -8.00
N ASP A 61 11.06 -1.06 -8.25
CA ASP A 61 11.80 -0.34 -7.24
C ASP A 61 10.93 0.77 -6.67
N LEU A 62 10.93 0.90 -5.36
CA LEU A 62 10.09 1.84 -4.62
C LEU A 62 10.95 2.80 -3.82
N ARG A 63 10.43 4.00 -3.61
CA ARG A 63 11.03 5.01 -2.75
C ARG A 63 9.98 5.60 -1.81
N VAL A 64 10.37 5.83 -0.57
CA VAL A 64 9.57 6.65 0.36
C VAL A 64 9.83 8.11 0.01
N ALA A 65 8.85 8.76 -0.60
CA ALA A 65 8.96 10.16 -1.02
C ALA A 65 8.66 11.12 0.13
N HIS A 66 7.83 10.70 1.08
CA HIS A 66 7.46 11.50 2.24
C HIS A 66 6.98 10.59 3.37
N ILE A 67 7.31 10.94 4.60
CA ILE A 67 6.78 10.31 5.80
C ILE A 67 6.65 11.36 6.89
N ASP A 68 5.45 11.46 7.46
CA ASP A 68 5.14 12.24 8.65
C ASP A 68 4.42 11.30 9.62
N TRP A 69 5.11 10.92 10.70
CA TRP A 69 4.65 9.85 11.58
C TRP A 69 3.25 10.09 12.11
N ASN A 70 2.40 9.06 12.01
CA ASN A 70 0.99 9.05 12.39
C ASN A 70 0.11 9.99 11.55
N ARG A 71 0.60 10.53 10.42
CA ARG A 71 -0.16 11.45 9.58
C ARG A 71 -0.18 11.06 8.11
N SER A 72 0.99 10.84 7.50
CA SER A 72 1.05 10.59 6.07
C SER A 72 2.27 9.78 5.65
N LEU A 73 2.10 9.05 4.56
CA LEU A 73 3.14 8.26 3.92
C LEU A 73 2.96 8.36 2.41
N VAL A 74 4.02 8.70 1.69
CA VAL A 74 4.00 8.74 0.23
C VAL A 74 5.05 7.79 -0.31
N ILE A 75 4.62 6.89 -1.19
CA ILE A 75 5.46 5.90 -1.85
C ILE A 75 5.38 6.12 -3.36
N GLU A 76 6.52 6.05 -4.02
CA GLU A 76 6.61 6.18 -5.48
C GLU A 76 7.39 5.02 -6.06
N THR A 77 7.05 4.62 -7.29
CA THR A 77 7.94 3.77 -8.09
C THR A 77 9.10 4.61 -8.63
N ILE A 78 10.27 4.00 -8.72
CA ILE A 78 11.48 4.63 -9.28
C ILE A 78 11.59 4.23 -10.75
N PRO A 79 11.70 5.18 -11.70
CA PRO A 79 11.89 4.84 -13.10
C PRO A 79 13.14 3.94 -13.30
N PRO A 80 13.10 2.94 -14.20
CA PRO A 80 12.06 2.65 -15.20
C PRO A 80 10.95 1.70 -14.74
N SER A 81 10.76 1.50 -13.45
CA SER A 81 9.69 0.64 -12.92
C SER A 81 8.31 1.04 -13.44
N ARG A 82 7.49 0.03 -13.72
CA ARG A 82 6.13 0.22 -14.24
C ARG A 82 5.11 -0.51 -13.37
N PRO A 83 3.89 0.03 -13.26
CA PRO A 83 3.48 1.35 -13.73
C PRO A 83 4.18 2.48 -12.95
N GLU A 84 4.26 3.66 -13.53
CA GLU A 84 4.63 4.85 -12.76
C GLU A 84 3.52 5.12 -11.76
N LEU A 85 3.88 5.15 -10.49
CA LEU A 85 2.92 5.16 -9.40
C LEU A 85 3.35 6.15 -8.32
N ARG A 86 2.37 6.90 -7.83
CA ARG A 86 2.47 7.65 -6.58
C ARG A 86 1.29 7.29 -5.71
N ARG A 87 1.57 6.80 -4.53
CA ARG A 87 0.58 6.43 -3.53
C ARG A 87 0.74 7.33 -2.31
N GLU A 88 -0.32 7.99 -1.93
CA GLU A 88 -0.36 8.81 -0.73
C GLU A 88 -1.39 8.26 0.25
N MET A 89 -0.93 7.91 1.43
CA MET A 89 -1.80 7.45 2.51
C MET A 89 -1.82 8.50 3.61
N THR A 90 -3.02 8.94 4.00
CA THR A 90 -3.20 9.82 5.15
C THR A 90 -3.90 9.08 6.27
N PHE A 91 -3.50 9.35 7.50
CA PHE A 91 -3.95 8.66 8.70
C PHE A 91 -4.54 9.68 9.66
N GLN A 92 -5.68 9.36 10.23
CA GLN A 92 -6.36 10.24 11.19
C GLN A 92 -6.94 9.40 12.31
N ALA A 93 -6.60 9.77 13.55
CA ALA A 93 -7.23 9.18 14.74
C ALA A 93 -8.70 9.61 14.79
N GLN A 94 -9.60 8.65 14.96
CA GLN A 94 -11.03 8.87 14.95
C GLN A 94 -11.72 7.80 15.79
N ASP A 95 -12.53 8.20 16.75
CA ASP A 95 -13.37 7.28 17.54
C ASP A 95 -12.59 6.07 18.13
N GLY A 96 -11.39 6.32 18.63
CA GLY A 96 -10.55 5.29 19.23
C GLY A 96 -9.82 4.40 18.20
N GLY A 97 -10.06 4.61 16.94
CA GLY A 97 -9.42 3.88 15.83
C GLY A 97 -8.70 4.81 14.88
N THR A 98 -8.46 4.33 13.68
CA THR A 98 -7.69 5.04 12.67
C THR A 98 -8.42 5.00 11.33
N ARG A 99 -8.64 6.16 10.74
CA ARG A 99 -9.11 6.28 9.36
C ARG A 99 -7.91 6.45 8.46
N ILE A 100 -7.81 5.61 7.44
CA ILE A 100 -6.81 5.72 6.37
C ILE A 100 -7.54 6.14 5.10
N VAL A 101 -7.00 7.18 4.42
CA VAL A 101 -7.40 7.52 3.05
C VAL A 101 -6.21 7.23 2.16
N ASP A 102 -6.42 6.39 1.17
CA ASP A 102 -5.39 5.86 0.28
C ASP A 102 -5.63 6.40 -1.14
N ARG A 103 -4.78 7.31 -1.59
CA ARG A 103 -4.88 7.97 -2.89
C ARG A 103 -3.81 7.47 -3.84
N TRP A 104 -4.24 7.13 -5.05
CA TRP A 104 -3.38 6.57 -6.07
C TRP A 104 -3.37 7.41 -7.33
N ARG A 105 -2.18 7.63 -7.86
CA ARG A 105 -1.96 8.21 -9.18
C ARG A 105 -1.03 7.28 -9.94
N MET A 106 -1.45 6.80 -11.09
CA MET A 106 -0.64 5.84 -11.85
C MET A 106 -0.80 6.04 -13.35
N ASN A 107 0.29 5.77 -14.06
CA ASN A 107 0.31 5.70 -15.51
C ASN A 107 0.54 4.25 -15.92
N MET A 108 -0.53 3.58 -16.34
CA MET A 108 -0.49 2.17 -16.70
C MET A 108 -0.12 1.93 -18.16
N GLY A 109 0.08 2.98 -18.94
CA GLY A 109 0.40 2.86 -20.36
C GLY A 109 -0.72 2.28 -21.22
N VAL A 110 -1.96 2.30 -20.72
CA VAL A 110 -3.13 1.86 -21.50
C VAL A 110 -3.71 3.01 -22.30
N PRO A 111 -4.38 2.72 -23.45
CA PRO A 111 -5.10 3.75 -24.20
C PRO A 111 -6.14 4.47 -23.32
N LYS A 112 -6.34 5.77 -23.57
CA LYS A 112 -7.28 6.57 -22.78
C LYS A 112 -8.68 5.97 -22.69
N LEU A 113 -9.13 5.33 -23.75
CA LEU A 113 -10.44 4.69 -23.80
C LEU A 113 -10.57 3.56 -22.77
N LEU A 114 -9.47 2.92 -22.41
CA LEU A 114 -9.44 1.81 -21.46
C LEU A 114 -9.07 2.25 -20.02
N GLU A 115 -8.72 3.52 -19.83
CA GLU A 115 -8.34 4.02 -18.49
C GLU A 115 -9.45 3.81 -17.44
N PRO A 116 -10.74 4.08 -17.71
CA PRO A 116 -11.78 3.84 -16.71
C PRO A 116 -11.86 2.39 -16.26
N LEU A 117 -11.72 1.43 -17.17
CA LEU A 117 -11.72 0.01 -16.84
C LEU A 117 -10.50 -0.37 -16.02
N ALA A 118 -9.33 0.11 -16.41
CA ALA A 118 -8.08 -0.13 -15.69
C ALA A 118 -8.13 0.48 -14.28
N ALA A 119 -8.67 1.69 -14.14
CA ALA A 119 -8.86 2.36 -12.85
C ALA A 119 -9.80 1.56 -11.94
N ASN A 120 -10.92 1.07 -12.46
CA ASN A 120 -11.86 0.28 -11.69
C ASN A 120 -11.23 -1.03 -11.17
N ARG A 121 -10.45 -1.71 -12.00
CA ARG A 121 -9.74 -2.92 -11.60
C ARG A 121 -8.69 -2.65 -10.53
N ALA A 122 -7.90 -1.60 -10.70
CA ALA A 122 -6.88 -1.22 -9.73
C ALA A 122 -7.51 -0.84 -8.39
N LYS A 123 -8.58 -0.04 -8.43
CA LYS A 123 -9.32 0.34 -7.21
C LYS A 123 -9.91 -0.88 -6.51
N ALA A 124 -10.51 -1.80 -7.24
CA ALA A 124 -11.08 -3.02 -6.66
C ALA A 124 -10.00 -3.82 -5.90
N GLY A 125 -8.80 -3.93 -6.46
CA GLY A 125 -7.67 -4.57 -5.79
C GLY A 125 -7.26 -3.86 -4.50
N VAL A 126 -7.19 -2.54 -4.53
CA VAL A 126 -6.84 -1.73 -3.35
C VAL A 126 -7.89 -1.87 -2.26
N VAL A 127 -9.18 -1.83 -2.61
CA VAL A 127 -10.29 -2.02 -1.66
C VAL A 127 -10.15 -3.37 -0.94
N GLN A 128 -9.88 -4.44 -1.68
CA GLN A 128 -9.69 -5.77 -1.10
C GLN A 128 -8.46 -5.81 -0.19
N ASN A 129 -7.35 -5.22 -0.60
CA ASN A 129 -6.12 -5.22 0.20
C ASN A 129 -6.29 -4.43 1.50
N LEU A 130 -6.95 -3.28 1.46
CA LEU A 130 -7.26 -2.52 2.68
C LEU A 130 -8.20 -3.28 3.61
N GLY A 131 -9.13 -4.04 3.07
CA GLY A 131 -9.98 -4.96 3.86
C GLY A 131 -9.17 -6.05 4.55
N LYS A 132 -8.17 -6.62 3.88
CA LYS A 132 -7.27 -7.62 4.48
C LYS A 132 -6.39 -6.99 5.57
N LEU A 133 -5.89 -5.79 5.33
CA LEU A 133 -5.15 -5.04 6.35
C LEU A 133 -5.99 -4.81 7.60
N LYS A 134 -7.23 -4.36 7.42
CA LYS A 134 -8.17 -4.14 8.52
C LYS A 134 -8.37 -5.42 9.35
N MET A 135 -8.66 -6.52 8.68
CA MET A 135 -8.88 -7.79 9.37
C MET A 135 -7.63 -8.25 10.12
N LEU A 136 -6.46 -8.16 9.49
CA LEU A 136 -5.20 -8.54 10.11
C LEU A 136 -4.91 -7.73 11.38
N LEU A 137 -5.09 -6.42 11.31
CA LEU A 137 -4.80 -5.54 12.45
C LEU A 137 -5.83 -5.68 13.57
N GLU A 138 -7.11 -5.85 13.23
CA GLU A 138 -8.18 -5.95 14.24
C GLU A 138 -8.24 -7.32 14.90
N THR A 139 -7.98 -8.39 14.17
CA THR A 139 -8.14 -9.76 14.67
C THR A 139 -6.84 -10.53 14.87
N GLY A 140 -5.73 -10.03 14.33
CA GLY A 140 -4.44 -10.70 14.34
C GLY A 140 -4.26 -11.78 13.28
N ARG A 141 -5.28 -12.05 12.47
CA ARG A 141 -5.26 -13.08 11.42
C ARG A 141 -6.02 -12.63 10.18
N VAL A 142 -5.55 -13.12 9.03
CA VAL A 142 -6.28 -12.96 7.78
C VAL A 142 -5.89 -14.07 6.81
N THR A 143 -6.82 -14.50 5.97
CA THR A 143 -6.54 -15.36 4.82
C THR A 143 -6.57 -14.48 3.56
N LEU A 144 -5.47 -14.48 2.82
CA LEU A 144 -5.36 -13.70 1.60
C LEU A 144 -6.05 -14.41 0.43
N GLN A 145 -6.21 -13.69 -0.68
CA GLN A 145 -6.95 -14.19 -1.85
C GLN A 145 -6.28 -15.42 -2.50
N ASP A 146 -4.99 -15.61 -2.31
CA ASP A 146 -4.25 -16.79 -2.80
C ASP A 146 -4.24 -17.97 -1.81
N GLY A 147 -4.99 -17.88 -0.71
CA GLY A 147 -5.12 -18.93 0.28
C GLY A 147 -4.09 -18.89 1.41
N ARG A 148 -3.12 -17.98 1.37
CA ARG A 148 -2.14 -17.87 2.46
C ARG A 148 -2.82 -17.37 3.73
N SER A 149 -2.55 -18.05 4.85
CA SER A 149 -2.98 -17.60 6.18
C SER A 149 -1.86 -16.79 6.81
N ILE A 150 -2.19 -15.58 7.23
CA ILE A 150 -1.25 -14.63 7.83
C ILE A 150 -1.65 -14.40 9.28
N SER A 151 -0.68 -14.41 10.17
CA SER A 151 -0.84 -14.06 11.59
C SER A 151 0.19 -13.02 11.98
N ARG A 152 -0.15 -12.15 12.92
CA ARG A 152 0.78 -11.19 13.49
C ARG A 152 0.79 -11.24 15.01
#